data_33f1bca0a84a0a4e793170253ffd6c8c
#
_entry.id   33f1bca0a84a0a4e793170253ffd6c8c
#
_cell.length_a   1.000
_cell.length_b   1.000
_cell.length_c   1.000
_cell.angle_alpha   90.00
_cell.angle_beta   90.00
_cell.angle_gamma   90.00
#
_symmetry.space_group_name_H-M   'P 1'
#
loop_
_entity.id
_entity.type
_entity.pdbx_description
1 polymer ?
#
loop_
_entity_poly.entity_id
_entity_poly.type
_entity_poly.pdbx_seq_one_letter_code
_entity_poly.pdbx_strand_id
1 'polypeptide(L)'
;MSGDQGSRDIYKERKMSFYQYDNGGRRGFMSNVPPAVKNIIIINVLVMIMTSLNENFMYEKFALFYPTSPFFHWWQPVTHMFMHGGFWHIFFNMYTLFIFGTILERVWGTKKFLIFYFVTGLGAAFVHTGVEWLQMQHWMSEAAAGNMAALSSIHTMKMCPTVGASGAIYGVLMGYAMLYPDAIMTLVFPPISLKAKWFVLIFAGIELLTGITGTGGGIAHFAHLGGLIFGYLLIVYWKKRRTLYSRYD
;
A
#
# COMPACT_ATOMS: atom_id res chain seq x y z
N MET A 1 -1.77 -19.74 -32.99
CA MET A 1 -2.28 -18.34 -32.85
C MET A 1 -3.71 -18.24 -32.30
N SER A 2 -4.27 -19.26 -31.65
CA SER A 2 -5.69 -19.27 -31.17
C SER A 2 -5.88 -19.00 -29.67
N GLY A 3 -4.82 -18.81 -28.90
CA GLY A 3 -4.93 -18.66 -27.45
C GLY A 3 -5.16 -17.24 -26.93
N ASP A 4 -5.00 -16.21 -27.76
CA ASP A 4 -5.11 -14.80 -27.34
C ASP A 4 -6.51 -14.21 -27.58
N GLN A 5 -7.29 -14.78 -28.47
CA GLN A 5 -8.66 -14.33 -28.77
C GLN A 5 -9.63 -14.70 -27.64
N GLY A 6 -9.53 -15.91 -27.06
CA GLY A 6 -10.40 -16.35 -25.98
C GLY A 6 -10.23 -15.52 -24.69
N SER A 7 -9.02 -15.06 -24.37
CA SER A 7 -8.76 -14.22 -23.20
C SER A 7 -9.29 -12.78 -23.39
N ARG A 8 -9.29 -12.27 -24.61
CA ARG A 8 -9.83 -10.94 -24.96
C ARG A 8 -11.36 -10.93 -24.97
N ASP A 9 -11.98 -12.01 -25.39
CA ASP A 9 -13.44 -12.14 -25.43
C ASP A 9 -14.01 -12.29 -24.02
N ILE A 10 -13.38 -13.07 -23.14
CA ILE A 10 -13.71 -13.15 -21.70
C ILE A 10 -13.54 -11.77 -21.03
N TYR A 11 -12.54 -10.99 -21.44
CA TYR A 11 -12.33 -9.62 -20.93
C TYR A 11 -13.44 -8.66 -21.37
N LYS A 12 -13.88 -8.75 -22.64
CA LYS A 12 -14.99 -7.94 -23.18
C LYS A 12 -16.33 -8.30 -22.55
N GLU A 13 -16.65 -9.58 -22.42
CA GLU A 13 -17.90 -10.04 -21.80
C GLU A 13 -17.97 -9.65 -20.33
N ARG A 14 -16.86 -9.75 -19.57
CA ARG A 14 -16.80 -9.28 -18.18
C ARG A 14 -16.89 -7.77 -18.06
N LYS A 15 -16.38 -7.01 -19.01
CA LYS A 15 -16.52 -5.55 -19.06
C LYS A 15 -17.98 -5.13 -19.31
N MET A 16 -18.73 -5.88 -20.13
CA MET A 16 -20.16 -5.63 -20.36
C MET A 16 -21.02 -6.07 -19.17
N SER A 17 -20.73 -7.19 -18.51
CA SER A 17 -21.39 -7.63 -17.27
C SER A 17 -21.23 -6.64 -16.11
N PHE A 18 -20.17 -5.83 -16.11
CA PHE A 18 -19.94 -4.80 -15.09
C PHE A 18 -21.00 -3.67 -15.10
N TYR A 19 -21.65 -3.44 -16.25
CA TYR A 19 -22.69 -2.41 -16.40
C TYR A 19 -24.12 -2.92 -16.22
N GLN A 20 -24.32 -4.22 -16.08
CA GLN A 20 -25.67 -4.82 -16.10
C GLN A 20 -26.21 -5.26 -14.72
N TYR A 21 -25.48 -5.03 -13.61
CA TYR A 21 -25.94 -5.45 -12.29
C TYR A 21 -26.41 -4.25 -11.44
N ASP A 22 -27.53 -3.67 -11.83
CA ASP A 22 -28.29 -2.75 -10.99
C ASP A 22 -29.73 -3.29 -10.83
N ASN A 23 -29.97 -4.04 -9.77
CA ASN A 23 -31.32 -4.36 -9.32
C ASN A 23 -31.69 -3.42 -8.18
N GLY A 24 -32.56 -2.47 -8.51
CA GLY A 24 -33.10 -1.41 -7.66
C GLY A 24 -33.66 -1.88 -6.32
N GLY A 25 -32.85 -1.80 -5.29
CA GLY A 25 -33.27 -1.73 -3.89
C GLY A 25 -32.43 -0.63 -3.24
N ARG A 26 -33.04 0.12 -2.31
CA ARG A 26 -32.32 1.14 -1.48
C ARG A 26 -31.18 0.47 -0.70
N ARG A 27 -30.09 0.17 -1.39
CA ARG A 27 -28.87 -0.34 -0.75
C ARG A 27 -28.07 0.86 -0.28
N GLY A 28 -27.73 0.90 1.02
CA GLY A 28 -26.88 1.95 1.57
C GLY A 28 -25.56 2.04 0.80
N PHE A 29 -24.91 3.20 0.81
CA PHE A 29 -23.64 3.50 0.12
C PHE A 29 -22.58 2.38 0.25
N MET A 30 -22.49 1.77 1.44
CA MET A 30 -21.53 0.69 1.73
C MET A 30 -21.94 -0.71 1.23
N SER A 31 -23.19 -0.89 0.74
CA SER A 31 -23.65 -2.20 0.26
C SER A 31 -23.00 -2.64 -1.05
N ASN A 32 -22.53 -1.68 -1.84
CA ASN A 32 -21.86 -1.93 -3.12
C ASN A 32 -20.35 -2.06 -3.01
N VAL A 33 -19.78 -1.87 -1.80
CA VAL A 33 -18.34 -2.02 -1.56
C VAL A 33 -18.03 -3.49 -1.30
N PRO A 34 -17.07 -4.09 -2.02
CA PRO A 34 -16.67 -5.48 -1.81
C PRO A 34 -16.16 -5.72 -0.37
N PRO A 35 -16.31 -6.97 0.14
CA PRO A 35 -16.16 -7.24 1.57
C PRO A 35 -14.75 -6.98 2.11
N ALA A 36 -13.67 -7.28 1.38
CA ALA A 36 -12.32 -7.04 1.89
C ALA A 36 -12.05 -5.53 2.02
N VAL A 37 -12.32 -4.76 0.97
CA VAL A 37 -12.14 -3.29 1.00
C VAL A 37 -12.97 -2.68 2.12
N LYS A 38 -14.25 -3.07 2.24
CA LYS A 38 -15.13 -2.58 3.31
C LYS A 38 -14.55 -2.88 4.69
N ASN A 39 -14.16 -4.13 4.95
CA ASN A 39 -13.65 -4.54 6.26
C ASN A 39 -12.30 -3.88 6.59
N ILE A 40 -11.40 -3.73 5.61
CA ILE A 40 -10.13 -3.03 5.81
C ILE A 40 -10.40 -1.57 6.19
N ILE A 41 -11.31 -0.87 5.49
CA ILE A 41 -11.67 0.52 5.83
C ILE A 41 -12.22 0.59 7.26
N ILE A 42 -13.17 -0.28 7.62
CA ILE A 42 -13.76 -0.30 8.97
C ILE A 42 -12.69 -0.54 10.04
N ILE A 43 -11.80 -1.52 9.84
CA ILE A 43 -10.70 -1.81 10.79
C ILE A 43 -9.80 -0.58 10.95
N ASN A 44 -9.40 0.07 9.86
CA ASN A 44 -8.55 1.26 9.93
C ASN A 44 -9.22 2.41 10.69
N VAL A 45 -10.51 2.65 10.46
CA VAL A 45 -11.27 3.67 11.20
C VAL A 45 -11.36 3.32 12.69
N LEU A 46 -11.65 2.07 13.03
CA LEU A 46 -11.70 1.62 14.44
C LEU A 46 -10.33 1.76 15.11
N VAL A 47 -9.24 1.35 14.45
CA VAL A 47 -7.87 1.52 14.97
C VAL A 47 -7.54 3.00 15.16
N MET A 48 -7.94 3.89 14.23
CA MET A 48 -7.75 5.34 14.39
C MET A 48 -8.49 5.89 15.61
N ILE A 49 -9.73 5.45 15.84
CA ILE A 49 -10.49 5.84 17.06
C ILE A 49 -9.76 5.34 18.30
N MET A 50 -9.31 4.10 18.33
CA MET A 50 -8.55 3.55 19.47
C MET A 50 -7.23 4.30 19.70
N THR A 51 -6.54 4.68 18.63
CA THR A 51 -5.31 5.50 18.69
C THR A 51 -5.60 6.87 19.30
N SER A 52 -6.72 7.50 18.96
CA SER A 52 -7.13 8.78 19.52
C SER A 52 -7.46 8.69 21.02
N LEU A 53 -7.87 7.53 21.53
CA LEU A 53 -8.18 7.31 22.96
C LEU A 53 -6.94 7.02 23.80
N ASN A 54 -5.94 6.33 23.23
CA ASN A 54 -4.68 6.01 23.92
C ASN A 54 -3.52 5.91 22.93
N GLU A 55 -3.02 7.06 22.52
CA GLU A 55 -2.00 7.18 21.49
C GLU A 55 -0.71 6.43 21.86
N ASN A 56 -0.17 6.67 23.05
CA ASN A 56 1.09 6.08 23.49
C ASN A 56 1.04 4.54 23.44
N PHE A 57 -0.01 3.95 24.01
CA PHE A 57 -0.18 2.50 23.99
C PHE A 57 -0.30 1.94 22.56
N MET A 58 -1.10 2.59 21.73
CA MET A 58 -1.34 2.13 20.35
C MET A 58 -0.06 2.20 19.51
N TYR A 59 0.69 3.29 19.60
CA TYR A 59 1.97 3.40 18.89
C TYR A 59 2.99 2.39 19.39
N GLU A 60 3.19 2.28 20.72
CA GLU A 60 4.16 1.34 21.30
C GLU A 60 3.89 -0.12 20.90
N LYS A 61 2.62 -0.54 20.86
CA LYS A 61 2.26 -1.94 20.64
C LYS A 61 2.04 -2.30 19.17
N PHE A 62 1.56 -1.38 18.33
CA PHE A 62 1.07 -1.71 16.99
C PHE A 62 1.78 -1.00 15.84
N ALA A 63 2.50 0.10 16.09
CA ALA A 63 3.33 0.74 15.08
C ALA A 63 4.59 -0.10 14.81
N LEU A 64 5.16 -0.02 13.62
CA LEU A 64 6.37 -0.74 13.24
C LEU A 64 7.60 0.01 13.73
N PHE A 65 8.37 -0.63 14.59
CA PHE A 65 9.69 -0.15 15.02
C PHE A 65 10.81 -0.96 14.36
N TYR A 66 12.00 -0.36 14.31
CA TYR A 66 13.20 -1.06 13.86
C TYR A 66 13.46 -2.32 14.75
N PRO A 67 13.90 -3.47 14.18
CA PRO A 67 13.97 -4.75 14.91
C PRO A 67 14.81 -4.76 16.20
N THR A 68 15.76 -3.83 16.38
CA THR A 68 16.55 -3.71 17.63
C THR A 68 16.01 -2.63 18.58
N SER A 69 14.84 -2.06 18.28
CA SER A 69 14.14 -1.15 19.20
C SER A 69 13.61 -1.92 20.41
N PRO A 70 13.61 -1.33 21.62
CA PRO A 70 12.96 -1.92 22.79
C PRO A 70 11.43 -2.06 22.64
N PHE A 71 10.84 -1.35 21.67
CA PHE A 71 9.40 -1.38 21.37
C PHE A 71 9.04 -2.33 20.23
N PHE A 72 10.03 -3.00 19.62
CA PHE A 72 9.73 -3.94 18.52
C PHE A 72 8.99 -5.18 19.02
N HIS A 73 7.92 -5.52 18.29
CA HIS A 73 7.17 -6.77 18.46
C HIS A 73 6.97 -7.45 17.10
N TRP A 74 7.02 -8.77 17.07
CA TRP A 74 6.97 -9.57 15.83
C TRP A 74 5.68 -9.41 15.02
N TRP A 75 4.58 -8.93 15.60
CA TRP A 75 3.32 -8.68 14.90
C TRP A 75 3.25 -7.30 14.23
N GLN A 76 4.13 -6.37 14.56
CA GLN A 76 4.14 -5.00 14.04
C GLN A 76 4.26 -4.89 12.51
N PRO A 77 4.95 -5.81 11.80
CA PRO A 77 4.92 -5.81 10.32
C PRO A 77 3.52 -5.94 9.70
N VAL A 78 2.56 -6.46 10.45
CA VAL A 78 1.15 -6.53 10.03
C VAL A 78 0.33 -5.40 10.62
N THR A 79 0.47 -5.14 11.92
CA THR A 79 -0.44 -4.22 12.62
C THR A 79 -0.24 -2.76 12.23
N HIS A 80 0.99 -2.34 11.90
CA HIS A 80 1.27 -0.98 11.45
C HIS A 80 0.49 -0.59 10.19
N MET A 81 0.12 -1.58 9.35
CA MET A 81 -0.69 -1.38 8.14
C MET A 81 -2.10 -0.85 8.43
N PHE A 82 -2.56 -0.87 9.67
CA PHE A 82 -3.86 -0.39 10.12
C PHE A 82 -3.77 0.86 10.97
N MET A 83 -2.55 1.31 11.31
CA MET A 83 -2.28 2.52 12.08
C MET A 83 -2.13 3.73 11.16
N HIS A 84 -2.52 4.92 11.61
CA HIS A 84 -2.37 6.16 10.86
C HIS A 84 -1.96 7.32 11.75
N GLY A 85 -1.05 8.17 11.26
CA GLY A 85 -0.50 9.32 11.98
C GLY A 85 -1.36 10.58 11.96
N GLY A 86 -2.63 10.50 11.54
CA GLY A 86 -3.57 11.62 11.57
C GLY A 86 -4.70 11.51 10.53
N PHE A 87 -5.66 12.46 10.63
CA PHE A 87 -6.88 12.44 9.84
C PHE A 87 -6.63 12.45 8.32
N TRP A 88 -5.76 13.32 7.82
CA TRP A 88 -5.50 13.36 6.38
C TRP A 88 -4.78 12.12 5.86
N HIS A 89 -3.94 11.51 6.71
CA HIS A 89 -3.25 10.27 6.37
C HIS A 89 -4.25 9.11 6.19
N ILE A 90 -5.16 8.88 7.13
CA ILE A 90 -6.18 7.85 6.98
C ILE A 90 -7.17 8.19 5.85
N PHE A 91 -7.56 9.45 5.71
CA PHE A 91 -8.50 9.87 4.67
C PHE A 91 -8.00 9.52 3.26
N PHE A 92 -6.79 9.93 2.90
CA PHE A 92 -6.26 9.64 1.56
C PHE A 92 -5.99 8.16 1.33
N ASN A 93 -5.54 7.43 2.35
CA ASN A 93 -5.37 5.98 2.26
C ASN A 93 -6.70 5.28 2.01
N MET A 94 -7.73 5.56 2.81
CA MET A 94 -9.04 4.91 2.68
C MET A 94 -9.78 5.34 1.41
N TYR A 95 -9.64 6.58 1.00
CA TYR A 95 -10.18 7.09 -0.27
C TYR A 95 -9.57 6.34 -1.47
N THR A 96 -8.26 6.20 -1.49
CA THR A 96 -7.54 5.47 -2.55
C THR A 96 -7.91 3.98 -2.55
N LEU A 97 -7.97 3.36 -1.37
CA LEU A 97 -8.41 1.97 -1.21
C LEU A 97 -9.86 1.78 -1.67
N PHE A 98 -10.75 2.69 -1.31
CA PHE A 98 -12.15 2.65 -1.72
C PHE A 98 -12.29 2.66 -3.24
N ILE A 99 -11.58 3.54 -3.94
CA ILE A 99 -11.67 3.65 -5.40
C ILE A 99 -11.00 2.47 -6.09
N PHE A 100 -9.70 2.30 -5.89
CA PHE A 100 -8.90 1.36 -6.66
C PHE A 100 -8.99 -0.07 -6.12
N GLY A 101 -9.05 -0.23 -4.81
CA GLY A 101 -9.22 -1.52 -4.15
C GLY A 101 -10.56 -2.17 -4.52
N THR A 102 -11.65 -1.39 -4.57
CA THR A 102 -12.96 -1.87 -5.01
C THR A 102 -12.91 -2.46 -6.42
N ILE A 103 -12.21 -1.80 -7.33
CA ILE A 103 -12.06 -2.27 -8.71
C ILE A 103 -11.28 -3.58 -8.74
N LEU A 104 -10.14 -3.64 -8.04
CA LEU A 104 -9.29 -4.83 -8.01
C LEU A 104 -9.98 -6.01 -7.33
N GLU A 105 -10.67 -5.79 -6.21
CA GLU A 105 -11.40 -6.87 -5.52
C GLU A 105 -12.53 -7.43 -6.39
N ARG A 106 -13.26 -6.58 -7.12
CA ARG A 106 -14.29 -7.04 -8.06
C ARG A 106 -13.72 -7.90 -9.19
N VAL A 107 -12.50 -7.57 -9.68
CA VAL A 107 -11.84 -8.34 -10.75
C VAL A 107 -11.28 -9.66 -10.22
N TRP A 108 -10.63 -9.64 -9.08
CA TRP A 108 -9.85 -10.78 -8.56
C TRP A 108 -10.61 -11.66 -7.57
N GLY A 109 -11.68 -11.14 -6.97
CA GLY A 109 -12.34 -11.74 -5.82
C GLY A 109 -11.61 -11.41 -4.51
N THR A 110 -12.32 -11.58 -3.40
CA THR A 110 -11.89 -11.17 -2.06
C THR A 110 -10.58 -11.81 -1.62
N LYS A 111 -10.45 -13.12 -1.77
CA LYS A 111 -9.28 -13.88 -1.31
C LYS A 111 -8.00 -13.41 -2.00
N LYS A 112 -8.04 -13.25 -3.32
CA LYS A 112 -6.88 -12.84 -4.10
C LYS A 112 -6.50 -11.39 -3.86
N PHE A 113 -7.51 -10.52 -3.69
CA PHE A 113 -7.28 -9.13 -3.30
C PHE A 113 -6.61 -9.04 -1.92
N LEU A 114 -7.04 -9.80 -0.92
CA LEU A 114 -6.40 -9.85 0.40
C LEU A 114 -4.96 -10.32 0.30
N ILE A 115 -4.67 -11.40 -0.46
CA ILE A 115 -3.29 -11.85 -0.70
C ILE A 115 -2.46 -10.71 -1.30
N PHE A 116 -3.00 -10.00 -2.29
CA PHE A 116 -2.30 -8.88 -2.91
C PHE A 116 -2.02 -7.76 -1.91
N TYR A 117 -3.02 -7.35 -1.15
CA TYR A 117 -2.92 -6.28 -0.15
C TYR A 117 -1.86 -6.59 0.92
N PHE A 118 -1.90 -7.79 1.49
CA PHE A 118 -0.93 -8.18 2.52
C PHE A 118 0.48 -8.41 1.97
N VAL A 119 0.63 -9.01 0.79
CA VAL A 119 1.96 -9.20 0.17
C VAL A 119 2.60 -7.86 -0.14
N THR A 120 1.85 -6.90 -0.66
CA THR A 120 2.38 -5.57 -0.97
C THR A 120 2.69 -4.76 0.28
N GLY A 121 1.85 -4.83 1.32
CA GLY A 121 2.10 -4.16 2.59
C GLY A 121 3.29 -4.75 3.37
N LEU A 122 3.39 -6.07 3.45
CA LEU A 122 4.55 -6.74 4.06
C LEU A 122 5.84 -6.51 3.24
N GLY A 123 5.73 -6.52 1.92
CA GLY A 123 6.84 -6.19 1.02
C GLY A 123 7.31 -4.74 1.21
N ALA A 124 6.39 -3.81 1.44
CA ALA A 124 6.69 -2.43 1.78
C ALA A 124 7.45 -2.33 3.12
N ALA A 125 6.97 -3.01 4.16
CA ALA A 125 7.65 -3.08 5.45
C ALA A 125 9.06 -3.69 5.32
N PHE A 126 9.21 -4.74 4.52
CA PHE A 126 10.51 -5.38 4.27
C PHE A 126 11.50 -4.42 3.60
N VAL A 127 11.11 -3.71 2.55
CA VAL A 127 11.98 -2.73 1.87
C VAL A 127 12.32 -1.57 2.80
N HIS A 128 11.33 -1.05 3.52
CA HIS A 128 11.53 0.02 4.51
C HIS A 128 12.57 -0.38 5.56
N THR A 129 12.37 -1.50 6.24
CA THR A 129 13.30 -2.00 7.26
C THR A 129 14.67 -2.35 6.68
N GLY A 130 14.73 -2.81 5.42
CA GLY A 130 15.98 -3.04 4.72
C GLY A 130 16.78 -1.76 4.49
N VAL A 131 16.13 -0.65 4.13
CA VAL A 131 16.77 0.66 3.99
C VAL A 131 17.20 1.19 5.36
N GLU A 132 16.37 1.05 6.39
CA GLU A 132 16.75 1.38 7.77
C GLU A 132 18.00 0.62 8.22
N TRP A 133 18.08 -0.68 7.86
CA TRP A 133 19.26 -1.48 8.17
C TRP A 133 20.52 -0.95 7.50
N LEU A 134 20.46 -0.56 6.23
CA LEU A 134 21.60 0.04 5.52
C LEU A 134 22.04 1.36 6.17
N GLN A 135 21.09 2.22 6.53
CA GLN A 135 21.39 3.47 7.23
C GLN A 135 21.96 3.22 8.63
N MET A 136 21.44 2.23 9.34
CA MET A 136 21.96 1.83 10.65
C MET A 136 23.43 1.41 10.55
N GLN A 137 23.82 0.60 9.55
CA GLN A 137 25.20 0.19 9.34
C GLN A 137 26.11 1.41 9.08
N HIS A 138 25.65 2.35 8.25
CA HIS A 138 26.36 3.59 7.99
C HIS A 138 26.60 4.40 9.29
N TRP A 139 25.54 4.66 10.05
CA TRP A 139 25.68 5.43 11.30
C TRP A 139 26.50 4.71 12.37
N MET A 140 26.42 3.39 12.44
CA MET A 140 27.31 2.63 13.34
C MET A 140 28.79 2.79 12.97
N SER A 141 29.13 2.79 11.67
CA SER A 141 30.47 3.06 11.20
C SER A 141 30.95 4.48 11.53
N GLU A 142 30.10 5.48 11.32
CA GLU A 142 30.37 6.89 11.66
C GLU A 142 30.57 7.08 13.19
N ALA A 143 29.76 6.45 13.99
CA ALA A 143 29.87 6.51 15.45
C ALA A 143 31.21 5.88 15.95
N ALA A 144 31.62 4.76 15.33
CA ALA A 144 32.92 4.13 15.62
C ALA A 144 34.10 5.01 15.19
N ALA A 145 33.94 5.86 14.18
CA ALA A 145 34.90 6.88 13.77
C ALA A 145 34.88 8.14 14.65
N GLY A 146 34.06 8.19 15.71
CA GLY A 146 33.97 9.30 16.66
C GLY A 146 32.91 10.36 16.34
N ASN A 147 32.05 10.13 15.34
CA ASN A 147 30.95 11.04 15.04
C ASN A 147 29.80 10.87 16.03
N MET A 148 29.73 11.73 17.04
CA MET A 148 28.70 11.69 18.09
C MET A 148 27.28 11.96 17.55
N ALA A 149 27.11 12.69 16.42
CA ALA A 149 25.81 12.92 15.81
C ALA A 149 25.20 11.62 15.27
N ALA A 150 26.02 10.66 14.85
CA ALA A 150 25.55 9.35 14.40
C ALA A 150 24.86 8.56 15.52
N LEU A 151 25.30 8.69 16.77
CA LEU A 151 24.64 8.07 17.93
C LEU A 151 23.21 8.60 18.12
N SER A 152 23.02 9.91 17.95
CA SER A 152 21.69 10.53 18.00
C SER A 152 20.79 10.00 16.88
N SER A 153 21.31 9.85 15.65
CA SER A 153 20.57 9.28 14.51
C SER A 153 20.16 7.82 14.75
N ILE A 154 21.06 7.00 15.30
CA ILE A 154 20.79 5.61 15.70
C ILE A 154 19.66 5.57 16.75
N HIS A 155 19.74 6.43 17.77
CA HIS A 155 18.71 6.49 18.80
C HIS A 155 17.35 6.90 18.22
N THR A 156 17.32 7.97 17.42
CA THR A 156 16.11 8.47 16.78
C THR A 156 15.45 7.39 15.92
N MET A 157 16.21 6.68 15.07
CA MET A 157 15.65 5.59 14.26
C MET A 157 15.01 4.50 15.12
N LYS A 158 15.65 4.09 16.21
CA LYS A 158 15.11 3.05 17.10
C LYS A 158 13.83 3.49 17.83
N MET A 159 13.65 4.79 18.06
CA MET A 159 12.50 5.34 18.77
C MET A 159 11.39 5.87 17.86
N CYS A 160 11.65 6.01 16.57
CA CYS A 160 10.69 6.54 15.61
C CYS A 160 9.83 5.40 15.01
N PRO A 161 8.52 5.37 15.25
CA PRO A 161 7.64 4.35 14.70
C PRO A 161 7.21 4.69 13.28
N THR A 162 6.95 3.65 12.48
CA THR A 162 6.35 3.73 11.15
C THR A 162 4.92 3.20 11.19
N VAL A 163 3.99 3.93 10.57
CA VAL A 163 2.56 3.59 10.50
C VAL A 163 2.00 3.89 9.12
N GLY A 164 1.03 3.12 8.68
CA GLY A 164 0.23 3.42 7.49
C GLY A 164 -0.08 2.21 6.62
N ALA A 165 -1.28 2.24 6.04
CA ALA A 165 -1.68 1.33 4.97
C ALA A 165 -1.00 1.66 3.63
N SER A 166 -0.27 2.79 3.56
CA SER A 166 0.18 3.39 2.30
C SER A 166 1.05 2.46 1.45
N GLY A 167 1.92 1.65 2.06
CA GLY A 167 2.71 0.65 1.34
C GLY A 167 1.82 -0.33 0.56
N ALA A 168 0.77 -0.88 1.19
CA ALA A 168 -0.20 -1.73 0.51
C ALA A 168 -1.01 -0.95 -0.54
N ILE A 169 -1.36 0.31 -0.26
CA ILE A 169 -2.09 1.20 -1.18
C ILE A 169 -1.28 1.52 -2.44
N TYR A 170 0.01 1.76 -2.33
CA TYR A 170 0.88 1.91 -3.51
C TYR A 170 0.94 0.61 -4.33
N GLY A 171 0.91 -0.56 -3.68
CA GLY A 171 0.69 -1.84 -4.35
C GLY A 171 -0.63 -1.87 -5.11
N VAL A 172 -1.74 -1.44 -4.49
CA VAL A 172 -3.07 -1.35 -5.12
C VAL A 172 -3.05 -0.42 -6.34
N LEU A 173 -2.39 0.74 -6.25
CA LEU A 173 -2.20 1.66 -7.38
C LEU A 173 -1.40 1.01 -8.52
N MET A 174 -0.31 0.30 -8.21
CA MET A 174 0.44 -0.49 -9.20
C MET A 174 -0.45 -1.55 -9.85
N GLY A 175 -1.23 -2.28 -9.05
CA GLY A 175 -2.19 -3.26 -9.54
C GLY A 175 -3.18 -2.68 -10.52
N TYR A 176 -3.77 -1.54 -10.18
CA TYR A 176 -4.70 -0.84 -11.05
C TYR A 176 -4.03 -0.38 -12.35
N ALA A 177 -2.85 0.25 -12.27
CA ALA A 177 -2.13 0.73 -13.45
C ALA A 177 -1.70 -0.40 -14.40
N MET A 178 -1.37 -1.57 -13.87
CA MET A 178 -1.01 -2.74 -14.70
C MET A 178 -2.22 -3.42 -15.35
N LEU A 179 -3.41 -3.32 -14.78
CA LEU A 179 -4.65 -3.83 -15.37
C LEU A 179 -5.27 -2.84 -16.35
N TYR A 180 -5.17 -1.56 -16.04
CA TYR A 180 -5.82 -0.46 -16.78
C TYR A 180 -4.83 0.65 -17.13
N PRO A 181 -3.75 0.37 -17.90
CA PRO A 181 -2.63 1.31 -18.07
C PRO A 181 -3.01 2.62 -18.76
N ASP A 182 -4.04 2.60 -19.60
CA ASP A 182 -4.51 3.77 -20.34
C ASP A 182 -5.75 4.44 -19.73
N ALA A 183 -6.23 3.96 -18.57
CA ALA A 183 -7.30 4.61 -17.83
C ALA A 183 -6.84 5.99 -17.35
N ILE A 184 -7.72 7.00 -17.50
CA ILE A 184 -7.43 8.36 -17.04
C ILE A 184 -7.68 8.43 -15.54
N MET A 185 -6.66 8.86 -14.81
CA MET A 185 -6.71 9.20 -13.39
C MET A 185 -6.57 10.70 -13.26
N THR A 186 -7.47 11.34 -12.51
CA THR A 186 -7.43 12.79 -12.27
C THR A 186 -7.12 13.05 -10.80
N LEU A 187 -6.03 13.80 -10.55
CA LEU A 187 -5.77 14.38 -9.23
C LEU A 187 -6.85 15.41 -8.92
N VAL A 188 -7.27 15.45 -7.66
CA VAL A 188 -8.25 16.45 -7.22
C VAL A 188 -7.59 17.84 -7.14
N PHE A 189 -6.33 17.88 -6.68
CA PHE A 189 -5.57 19.10 -6.55
C PHE A 189 -4.06 18.86 -6.72
N PRO A 190 -3.41 19.55 -7.68
CA PRO A 190 -4.01 20.30 -8.79
C PRO A 190 -4.79 19.36 -9.73
N PRO A 191 -5.79 19.85 -10.50
CA PRO A 191 -6.63 19.03 -11.38
C PRO A 191 -5.85 18.60 -12.64
N ILE A 192 -4.98 17.62 -12.48
CA ILE A 192 -4.14 17.05 -13.54
C ILE A 192 -4.65 15.66 -13.87
N SER A 193 -4.95 15.42 -15.15
CA SER A 193 -5.37 14.12 -15.66
C SER A 193 -4.23 13.40 -16.36
N LEU A 194 -3.92 12.20 -15.94
CA LEU A 194 -2.84 11.37 -16.48
C LEU A 194 -3.35 9.93 -16.70
N LYS A 195 -2.76 9.23 -17.67
CA LYS A 195 -2.96 7.78 -17.78
C LYS A 195 -2.37 7.09 -16.55
N ALA A 196 -3.04 6.05 -16.04
CA ALA A 196 -2.66 5.33 -14.83
C ALA A 196 -1.20 4.88 -14.82
N LYS A 197 -0.68 4.38 -15.94
CA LYS A 197 0.73 4.01 -16.09
C LYS A 197 1.70 5.18 -15.81
N TRP A 198 1.40 6.37 -16.32
CA TRP A 198 2.25 7.54 -16.11
C TRP A 198 2.08 8.11 -14.70
N PHE A 199 0.86 8.07 -14.17
CA PHE A 199 0.59 8.45 -12.79
C PHE A 199 1.50 7.65 -11.83
N VAL A 200 1.47 6.32 -11.91
CA VAL A 200 2.27 5.46 -11.01
C VAL A 200 3.77 5.63 -11.23
N LEU A 201 4.25 5.79 -12.48
CA LEU A 201 5.67 6.00 -12.77
C LEU A 201 6.19 7.34 -12.24
N ILE A 202 5.40 8.43 -12.40
CA ILE A 202 5.77 9.75 -11.88
C ILE A 202 5.82 9.72 -10.35
N PHE A 203 4.81 9.14 -9.70
CA PHE A 203 4.80 9.00 -8.24
C PHE A 203 5.96 8.14 -7.74
N ALA A 204 6.28 7.02 -8.41
CA ALA A 204 7.47 6.22 -8.09
C ALA A 204 8.75 7.04 -8.20
N GLY A 205 8.89 7.87 -9.23
CA GLY A 205 10.03 8.77 -9.40
C GLY A 205 10.13 9.82 -8.29
N ILE A 206 9.02 10.41 -7.90
CA ILE A 206 8.96 11.36 -6.78
C ILE A 206 9.35 10.68 -5.46
N GLU A 207 8.77 9.50 -5.16
CA GLU A 207 9.09 8.73 -3.96
C GLU A 207 10.57 8.35 -3.89
N LEU A 208 11.16 7.96 -5.04
CA LEU A 208 12.59 7.65 -5.09
C LEU A 208 13.45 8.89 -4.84
N LEU A 209 13.14 10.00 -5.50
CA LEU A 209 13.88 11.24 -5.37
C LEU A 209 13.81 11.79 -3.94
N THR A 210 12.61 11.85 -3.35
CA THR A 210 12.41 12.33 -1.97
C THR A 210 13.05 11.40 -0.95
N GLY A 211 13.00 10.08 -1.17
CA GLY A 211 13.69 9.10 -0.33
C GLY A 211 15.22 9.27 -0.34
N ILE A 212 15.84 9.52 -1.50
CA ILE A 212 17.29 9.73 -1.64
C ILE A 212 17.71 11.09 -1.06
N THR A 213 16.92 12.14 -1.30
CA THR A 213 17.25 13.49 -0.80
C THR A 213 16.92 13.69 0.67
N GLY A 214 16.19 12.76 1.30
CA GLY A 214 15.77 12.87 2.70
C GLY A 214 14.68 13.94 2.93
N THR A 215 14.09 14.49 1.87
CA THR A 215 13.01 15.48 1.96
C THR A 215 11.65 14.83 2.19
N GLY A 216 10.74 15.50 2.90
CA GLY A 216 9.33 15.09 2.97
C GLY A 216 9.02 13.84 3.80
N GLY A 217 9.89 13.43 4.74
CA GLY A 217 9.62 12.28 5.63
C GLY A 217 10.64 11.13 5.51
N GLY A 218 11.68 11.29 4.70
CA GLY A 218 12.83 10.40 4.71
C GLY A 218 12.55 8.96 4.26
N ILE A 219 12.77 8.00 5.13
CA ILE A 219 12.75 6.55 4.81
C ILE A 219 11.35 6.03 4.45
N ALA A 220 10.27 6.69 4.88
CA ALA A 220 8.90 6.27 4.59
C ALA A 220 8.61 6.15 3.07
N HIS A 221 9.30 6.95 2.25
CA HIS A 221 9.21 6.87 0.79
C HIS A 221 9.63 5.50 0.23
N PHE A 222 10.58 4.83 0.87
CA PHE A 222 11.00 3.48 0.45
C PHE A 222 9.94 2.40 0.78
N ALA A 223 9.09 2.62 1.78
CA ALA A 223 7.93 1.75 1.99
C ALA A 223 6.96 1.82 0.80
N HIS A 224 6.68 3.02 0.29
CA HIS A 224 5.84 3.21 -0.91
C HIS A 224 6.43 2.53 -2.14
N LEU A 225 7.72 2.72 -2.38
CA LEU A 225 8.45 2.02 -3.45
C LEU A 225 8.41 0.50 -3.28
N GLY A 226 8.57 0.00 -2.05
CA GLY A 226 8.43 -1.41 -1.73
C GLY A 226 7.06 -1.96 -2.12
N GLY A 227 5.98 -1.23 -1.80
CA GLY A 227 4.62 -1.58 -2.20
C GLY A 227 4.45 -1.67 -3.72
N LEU A 228 4.99 -0.69 -4.46
CA LEU A 228 4.98 -0.71 -5.93
C LEU A 228 5.74 -1.92 -6.50
N ILE A 229 6.94 -2.20 -6.00
CA ILE A 229 7.80 -3.30 -6.45
C ILE A 229 7.11 -4.64 -6.22
N PHE A 230 6.63 -4.91 -5.00
CA PHE A 230 5.97 -6.18 -4.68
C PHE A 230 4.64 -6.33 -5.43
N GLY A 231 3.90 -5.23 -5.65
CA GLY A 231 2.71 -5.21 -6.48
C GLY A 231 3.01 -5.59 -7.93
N TYR A 232 4.04 -5.00 -8.52
CA TYR A 232 4.51 -5.33 -9.86
C TYR A 232 4.93 -6.81 -9.97
N LEU A 233 5.79 -7.27 -9.07
CA LEU A 233 6.31 -8.64 -9.08
C LEU A 233 5.19 -9.68 -8.95
N LEU A 234 4.23 -9.45 -8.06
CA LEU A 234 3.12 -10.37 -7.87
C LEU A 234 2.21 -10.46 -9.09
N ILE A 235 1.95 -9.34 -9.76
CA ILE A 235 1.16 -9.33 -11.01
C ILE A 235 1.91 -10.01 -12.14
N VAL A 236 3.21 -9.76 -12.30
CA VAL A 236 4.04 -10.46 -13.30
C VAL A 236 4.02 -11.97 -13.04
N TYR A 237 4.15 -12.39 -11.79
CA TYR A 237 4.03 -13.80 -11.39
C TYR A 237 2.67 -14.39 -11.78
N TRP A 238 1.56 -13.71 -11.45
CA TRP A 238 0.22 -14.18 -11.81
C TRP A 238 -0.03 -14.20 -13.33
N LYS A 239 0.50 -13.23 -14.08
CA LYS A 239 0.47 -13.25 -15.55
C LYS A 239 1.19 -14.46 -16.10
N LYS A 240 2.43 -14.75 -15.64
CA LYS A 240 3.22 -15.91 -16.06
C LYS A 240 2.52 -17.23 -15.75
N ARG A 241 1.82 -17.32 -14.61
CA ARG A 241 1.02 -18.49 -14.20
C ARG A 241 -0.35 -18.54 -14.87
N ARG A 242 -0.73 -17.57 -15.67
CA ARG A 242 -2.07 -17.43 -16.29
C ARG A 242 -3.22 -17.37 -15.27
N THR A 243 -2.94 -16.95 -14.03
CA THR A 243 -3.91 -16.86 -12.94
C THR A 243 -4.37 -15.43 -12.67
N LEU A 244 -3.90 -14.42 -13.41
CA LEU A 244 -4.19 -13.01 -13.13
C LEU A 244 -5.69 -12.72 -13.03
N TYR A 245 -6.50 -13.35 -13.87
CA TYR A 245 -7.96 -13.17 -13.91
C TYR A 245 -8.74 -14.35 -13.31
N SER A 246 -8.06 -15.39 -12.80
CA SER A 246 -8.74 -16.46 -12.07
C SER A 246 -9.15 -15.94 -10.70
N ARG A 247 -10.37 -16.28 -10.24
CA ARG A 247 -10.79 -16.08 -8.85
C ARG A 247 -10.36 -17.33 -8.07
N TYR A 248 -9.87 -17.11 -6.86
CA TYR A 248 -9.77 -18.18 -5.87
C TYR A 248 -11.12 -18.18 -5.13
N ASP A 249 -12.02 -19.04 -5.56
CA ASP A 249 -13.30 -19.27 -4.89
C ASP A 249 -13.12 -20.17 -3.66
#